data_3d97dfc231f673d3f569d84d3d84d1d0
#
_entry.id   3d97dfc231f673d3f569d84d3d84d1d0
#
_cell.length_a   1.000
_cell.length_b   1.000
_cell.length_c   1.000
_cell.angle_alpha   90.00
_cell.angle_beta   90.00
_cell.angle_gamma   90.00
#
_symmetry.space_group_name_H-M   'P 1'
#
loop_
_entity.id
_entity.type
_entity.pdbx_description
1 polymer ?
#
loop_
_entity_poly.entity_id
_entity_poly.type
_entity_poly.pdbx_seq_one_letter_code
_entity_poly.pdbx_strand_id
1 'polypeptide(L)'
;MPSIRRYLRHLWLSFTLLPGLASAHALEIHGSNTIGATLAPMLMTGFLQQLTGNPVTARPTGTANETVLATSYNGKPMTVLVAAHGTSTGFSALAADHADIWAASRRVKGSEREAMATRADLTSPASEHVIAIDGLAILVHPSNPVEQLNIDTLARVFAGEISNWSEVGGPDRPIRIYARDEQSGTWDTFKELVLAGRYNLTPSAQRYESNDQLSNDVSNDPSGIGFAGFASAGNSKLLAIADGNAPALKPSALSVATEDYPLARRLYLYTAGNTGEPLARQFIEYVQSPTGQAIVAESGFFPQTPFAVDLPPDASVPDTFRRLTEHYQRLSVNFRFAEGRTQLDNKARRDLQRVQQYLQDSGKTGRDLMLIGFADQQSHELRAQMISELRALSAAKALREMGTRVQGYVGYGHYMPVGSAGGESGARRNGRVEVWVRR
;
A
#
# COMPACT_ATOMS: atom_id res chain seq x y z
N MET A 1 63.20 40.71 57.35
CA MET A 1 63.21 40.35 55.94
C MET A 1 61.86 39.76 55.67
N PRO A 2 60.98 40.39 54.84
CA PRO A 2 59.59 39.90 54.63
C PRO A 2 59.48 39.01 53.41
N SER A 3 58.72 37.93 53.58
CA SER A 3 58.39 36.92 52.58
C SER A 3 57.24 37.39 51.67
N ILE A 4 57.46 37.37 50.35
CA ILE A 4 56.45 37.68 49.32
C ILE A 4 55.57 36.51 49.13
N ARG A 5 54.27 36.58 49.44
CA ARG A 5 53.23 35.62 49.06
C ARG A 5 52.68 36.00 47.71
N ARG A 6 52.87 35.14 46.70
CA ARG A 6 52.25 35.20 45.36
C ARG A 6 50.79 34.66 45.44
N TYR A 7 49.82 35.48 45.14
CA TYR A 7 48.42 35.07 44.91
C TYR A 7 48.25 34.61 43.49
N LEU A 8 48.05 33.29 43.27
CA LEU A 8 47.55 32.74 42.00
C LEU A 8 46.02 32.90 42.00
N ARG A 9 45.49 33.77 41.13
CA ARG A 9 44.08 33.85 40.81
C ARG A 9 43.76 32.73 39.78
N HIS A 10 43.01 31.72 40.19
CA HIS A 10 42.41 30.73 39.28
C HIS A 10 41.23 31.41 38.56
N LEU A 11 41.37 31.67 37.27
CA LEU A 11 40.29 32.07 36.37
C LEU A 11 39.51 30.83 36.01
N TRP A 12 38.32 30.63 36.61
CA TRP A 12 37.38 29.61 36.19
C TRP A 12 36.67 30.14 34.93
N LEU A 13 37.03 29.61 33.74
CA LEU A 13 36.22 29.80 32.55
C LEU A 13 34.98 28.89 32.68
N SER A 14 33.85 29.46 33.08
CA SER A 14 32.56 28.82 32.99
C SER A 14 32.15 28.69 31.50
N PHE A 15 32.33 27.51 30.94
CA PHE A 15 31.81 27.18 29.65
C PHE A 15 30.30 26.97 29.83
N THR A 16 29.50 28.01 29.62
CA THR A 16 28.05 27.88 29.49
C THR A 16 27.77 27.15 28.18
N LEU A 17 27.51 25.82 28.24
CA LEU A 17 26.82 25.10 27.16
C LEU A 17 25.46 25.81 27.00
N LEU A 18 25.35 26.63 25.96
CA LEU A 18 24.04 27.01 25.43
C LEU A 18 23.35 25.73 24.99
N PRO A 19 22.16 25.36 25.50
CA PRO A 19 21.39 24.30 24.90
C PRO A 19 21.13 24.71 23.45
N GLY A 20 21.66 23.96 22.51
CA GLY A 20 21.31 24.12 21.09
C GLY A 20 19.79 24.08 21.00
N LEU A 21 19.19 25.19 20.59
CA LEU A 21 17.79 25.19 20.16
C LEU A 21 17.70 24.14 19.05
N ALA A 22 17.17 22.98 19.38
CA ALA A 22 16.77 22.01 18.36
C ALA A 22 15.77 22.76 17.47
N SER A 23 16.18 23.11 16.26
CA SER A 23 15.27 23.70 15.28
C SER A 23 14.17 22.68 15.06
N ALA A 24 12.94 23.02 15.42
CA ALA A 24 11.80 22.19 15.10
C ALA A 24 11.77 21.94 13.58
N HIS A 25 11.52 20.70 13.18
CA HIS A 25 11.31 20.39 11.76
C HIS A 25 10.07 21.12 11.26
N ALA A 26 10.08 21.52 9.99
CA ALA A 26 8.92 22.16 9.36
C ALA A 26 7.78 21.16 9.12
N LEU A 27 8.09 19.86 9.09
CA LEU A 27 7.14 18.77 8.96
C LEU A 27 7.76 17.49 9.53
N GLU A 28 6.95 16.68 10.20
CA GLU A 28 7.36 15.38 10.73
C GLU A 28 6.42 14.25 10.24
N ILE A 29 7.00 13.25 9.58
CA ILE A 29 6.32 12.05 9.11
C ILE A 29 6.82 10.86 9.91
N HIS A 30 5.95 10.23 10.69
CA HIS A 30 6.30 9.06 11.49
C HIS A 30 5.50 7.84 11.05
N GLY A 31 6.08 6.64 11.09
CA GLY A 31 5.32 5.40 10.97
C GLY A 31 5.99 4.27 10.20
N SER A 32 5.28 3.74 9.23
CA SER A 32 5.58 2.50 8.53
C SER A 32 6.96 2.47 7.89
N ASN A 33 7.71 1.40 8.15
CA ASN A 33 8.99 1.11 7.47
C ASN A 33 8.79 0.92 5.96
N THR A 34 7.66 0.33 5.54
CA THR A 34 7.32 0.16 4.11
C THR A 34 7.32 1.49 3.36
N ILE A 35 6.76 2.53 3.99
CA ILE A 35 6.64 3.86 3.38
C ILE A 35 7.90 4.69 3.66
N GLY A 36 8.38 4.67 4.90
CA GLY A 36 9.43 5.57 5.37
C GLY A 36 10.83 5.21 4.93
N ALA A 37 11.11 3.94 4.56
CA ALA A 37 12.45 3.54 4.15
C ALA A 37 12.87 4.18 2.81
N THR A 38 11.96 4.29 1.84
CA THR A 38 12.26 4.77 0.49
C THR A 38 11.21 5.72 -0.04
N LEU A 39 9.93 5.34 -0.01
CA LEU A 39 8.84 6.07 -0.67
C LEU A 39 8.67 7.49 -0.12
N ALA A 40 8.56 7.66 1.21
CA ALA A 40 8.36 8.98 1.80
C ALA A 40 9.55 9.92 1.58
N PRO A 41 10.83 9.50 1.74
CA PRO A 41 11.98 10.33 1.37
C PRO A 41 11.99 10.75 -0.10
N MET A 42 11.67 9.85 -1.06
CA MET A 42 11.60 10.19 -2.48
C MET A 42 10.49 11.20 -2.77
N LEU A 43 9.28 10.97 -2.25
CA LEU A 43 8.14 11.87 -2.41
C LEU A 43 8.42 13.24 -1.79
N MET A 44 9.00 13.27 -0.58
CA MET A 44 9.33 14.52 0.10
C MET A 44 10.44 15.28 -0.63
N THR A 45 11.43 14.59 -1.17
CA THR A 45 12.46 15.22 -2.01
C THR A 45 11.84 15.92 -3.22
N GLY A 46 11.00 15.22 -3.99
CA GLY A 46 10.32 15.80 -5.14
C GLY A 46 9.40 16.97 -4.78
N PHE A 47 8.67 16.83 -3.67
CA PHE A 47 7.80 17.88 -3.15
C PHE A 47 8.58 19.15 -2.78
N LEU A 48 9.64 19.01 -1.99
CA LEU A 48 10.45 20.14 -1.55
C LEU A 48 11.17 20.81 -2.72
N GLN A 49 11.64 20.06 -3.70
CA GLN A 49 12.21 20.62 -4.93
C GLN A 49 11.19 21.45 -5.71
N GLN A 50 9.96 20.94 -5.85
CA GLN A 50 8.88 21.69 -6.51
C GLN A 50 8.47 22.94 -5.73
N LEU A 51 8.38 22.84 -4.39
CA LEU A 51 7.96 23.94 -3.53
C LEU A 51 8.98 25.08 -3.48
N THR A 52 10.27 24.72 -3.40
CA THR A 52 11.33 25.71 -3.10
C THR A 52 12.14 26.13 -4.32
N GLY A 53 12.15 25.33 -5.38
CA GLY A 53 13.05 25.49 -6.53
C GLY A 53 14.52 25.21 -6.20
N ASN A 54 14.84 24.71 -5.00
CA ASN A 54 16.20 24.49 -4.51
C ASN A 54 16.54 23.00 -4.39
N PRO A 55 17.84 22.64 -4.43
CA PRO A 55 18.29 21.29 -4.14
C PRO A 55 17.86 20.82 -2.75
N VAL A 56 17.55 19.53 -2.63
CA VAL A 56 17.22 18.86 -1.38
C VAL A 56 18.31 17.83 -1.07
N THR A 57 18.77 17.82 0.17
CA THR A 57 19.70 16.81 0.67
C THR A 57 18.99 15.91 1.68
N ALA A 58 19.05 14.59 1.46
CA ALA A 58 18.56 13.60 2.39
C ALA A 58 19.76 12.98 3.15
N ARG A 59 19.68 12.91 4.48
CA ARG A 59 20.71 12.35 5.34
C ARG A 59 20.10 11.53 6.46
N PRO A 60 20.68 10.36 6.82
CA PRO A 60 20.28 9.66 8.03
C PRO A 60 20.54 10.54 9.25
N THR A 61 19.74 10.38 10.28
CA THR A 61 20.01 10.95 11.62
C THR A 61 20.97 10.05 12.40
N GLY A 62 21.22 10.37 13.66
CA GLY A 62 21.91 9.44 14.58
C GLY A 62 21.05 8.24 15.01
N THR A 63 19.75 8.27 14.71
CA THR A 63 18.79 7.21 15.03
C THR A 63 18.54 6.34 13.79
N ALA A 64 18.53 5.02 13.95
CA ALA A 64 18.24 4.09 12.86
C ALA A 64 16.85 4.33 12.28
N ASN A 65 16.69 4.16 10.98
CA ASN A 65 15.42 4.34 10.24
C ASN A 65 14.86 5.77 10.30
N GLU A 66 15.71 6.76 10.53
CA GLU A 66 15.34 8.17 10.44
C GLU A 66 16.14 8.90 9.37
N THR A 67 15.45 9.71 8.60
CA THR A 67 16.04 10.54 7.53
C THR A 67 15.59 11.98 7.69
N VAL A 68 16.54 12.91 7.74
CA VAL A 68 16.27 14.34 7.63
C VAL A 68 16.50 14.80 6.20
N LEU A 69 15.48 15.46 5.64
CA LEU A 69 15.56 16.15 4.37
C LEU A 69 15.77 17.64 4.64
N ALA A 70 16.74 18.25 4.01
CA ALA A 70 17.10 19.66 4.21
C ALA A 70 17.15 20.42 2.89
N THR A 71 16.59 21.62 2.88
CA THR A 71 16.61 22.57 1.77
C THR A 71 16.60 24.00 2.29
N SER A 72 16.49 24.98 1.41
CA SER A 72 16.28 26.39 1.76
C SER A 72 14.93 26.86 1.19
N TYR A 73 14.14 27.54 1.99
CA TYR A 73 12.89 28.17 1.57
C TYR A 73 12.87 29.65 1.94
N ASN A 74 12.69 30.54 0.97
CA ASN A 74 12.76 31.99 1.15
C ASN A 74 14.06 32.46 1.86
N GLY A 75 15.19 31.84 1.52
CA GLY A 75 16.51 32.16 2.12
C GLY A 75 16.71 31.61 3.53
N LYS A 76 15.79 30.85 4.09
CA LYS A 76 15.90 30.23 5.42
C LYS A 76 16.07 28.73 5.32
N PRO A 77 16.89 28.10 6.20
CA PRO A 77 16.95 26.65 6.30
C PRO A 77 15.58 26.05 6.63
N MET A 78 15.23 24.96 5.95
CA MET A 78 14.03 24.17 6.15
C MET A 78 14.38 22.72 6.24
N THR A 79 13.89 22.01 7.24
CA THR A 79 14.11 20.57 7.43
C THR A 79 12.80 19.83 7.64
N VAL A 80 12.76 18.59 7.16
CA VAL A 80 11.66 17.64 7.35
C VAL A 80 12.23 16.34 7.88
N LEU A 81 11.57 15.75 8.88
CA LEU A 81 11.92 14.45 9.44
C LEU A 81 11.01 13.35 8.89
N VAL A 82 11.61 12.24 8.50
CA VAL A 82 10.92 10.97 8.22
C VAL A 82 11.45 9.92 9.19
N ALA A 83 10.61 9.45 10.11
CA ALA A 83 10.93 8.46 11.14
C ALA A 83 10.15 7.16 10.89
N ALA A 84 10.85 6.13 10.41
CA ALA A 84 10.27 4.86 9.94
C ALA A 84 10.41 3.75 11.01
N HIS A 85 9.64 3.84 12.10
CA HIS A 85 9.70 2.94 13.25
C HIS A 85 8.51 1.95 13.36
N GLY A 86 7.71 1.85 12.30
CA GLY A 86 6.54 0.99 12.24
C GLY A 86 5.21 1.75 12.31
N THR A 87 4.16 1.15 11.74
CA THR A 87 2.84 1.79 11.63
C THR A 87 2.28 2.23 13.00
N SER A 88 2.42 1.40 14.03
CA SER A 88 1.85 1.71 15.35
C SER A 88 2.57 2.85 16.08
N THR A 89 3.89 3.00 15.88
CA THR A 89 4.66 4.11 16.46
C THR A 89 4.27 5.46 15.85
N GLY A 90 3.99 5.47 14.53
CA GLY A 90 3.49 6.66 13.85
C GLY A 90 2.11 7.10 14.34
N PHE A 91 1.21 6.14 14.66
CA PHE A 91 -0.04 6.48 15.32
C PHE A 91 0.18 7.13 16.67
N SER A 92 1.06 6.57 17.51
CA SER A 92 1.38 7.13 18.83
C SER A 92 1.95 8.54 18.73
N ALA A 93 2.81 8.80 17.73
CA ALA A 93 3.38 10.11 17.47
C ALA A 93 2.31 11.13 17.05
N LEU A 94 1.41 10.77 16.11
CA LEU A 94 0.29 11.63 15.69
C LEU A 94 -0.65 11.94 16.85
N ALA A 95 -0.98 10.96 17.68
CA ALA A 95 -1.85 11.12 18.83
C ALA A 95 -1.23 12.01 19.92
N ALA A 96 0.10 12.07 20.03
CA ALA A 96 0.85 12.86 20.99
C ALA A 96 1.31 14.23 20.42
N ASP A 97 0.89 14.63 19.23
CA ASP A 97 1.33 15.86 18.53
C ASP A 97 2.86 15.90 18.25
N HIS A 98 3.49 14.73 18.12
CA HIS A 98 4.89 14.58 17.74
C HIS A 98 5.07 14.26 16.25
N ALA A 99 3.99 14.18 15.49
CA ALA A 99 4.01 14.02 14.06
C ALA A 99 2.83 14.76 13.42
N ASP A 100 3.07 15.35 12.26
CA ASP A 100 2.05 15.98 11.43
C ASP A 100 1.34 14.96 10.55
N ILE A 101 2.09 13.92 10.14
CA ILE A 101 1.62 12.85 9.25
C ILE A 101 1.99 11.49 9.84
N TRP A 102 1.00 10.62 9.93
CA TRP A 102 1.18 9.22 10.24
C TRP A 102 1.23 8.40 8.94
N ALA A 103 2.35 7.79 8.62
CA ALA A 103 2.52 6.83 7.53
C ALA A 103 2.12 5.42 7.99
N ALA A 104 1.14 4.81 7.33
CA ALA A 104 0.60 3.52 7.73
C ALA A 104 0.50 2.53 6.56
N SER A 105 0.95 1.30 6.78
CA SER A 105 0.83 0.20 5.80
C SER A 105 -0.42 -0.66 6.02
N ARG A 106 -1.30 -0.23 6.87
CA ARG A 106 -2.62 -0.78 7.15
C ARG A 106 -3.63 0.32 7.44
N ARG A 107 -4.89 -0.02 7.39
CA ARG A 107 -5.95 0.89 7.81
C ARG A 107 -5.90 1.16 9.33
N VAL A 108 -6.39 2.32 9.71
CA VAL A 108 -6.60 2.68 11.13
C VAL A 108 -7.48 1.65 11.84
N LYS A 109 -7.07 1.22 13.05
CA LYS A 109 -7.82 0.28 13.89
C LYS A 109 -8.97 0.97 14.62
N GLY A 110 -9.94 0.19 15.09
CA GLY A 110 -11.06 0.69 15.91
C GLY A 110 -10.60 1.45 17.15
N SER A 111 -9.66 0.87 17.91
CA SER A 111 -9.09 1.50 19.12
C SER A 111 -8.34 2.80 18.82
N GLU A 112 -7.64 2.88 17.67
CA GLU A 112 -6.95 4.09 17.22
C GLU A 112 -7.95 5.20 16.83
N ARG A 113 -9.06 4.82 16.19
CA ARG A 113 -10.17 5.74 15.87
C ARG A 113 -10.80 6.31 17.14
N GLU A 114 -11.09 5.45 18.11
CA GLU A 114 -11.65 5.85 19.40
C GLU A 114 -10.72 6.80 20.15
N ALA A 115 -9.43 6.51 20.18
CA ALA A 115 -8.42 7.38 20.82
C ALA A 115 -8.33 8.77 20.19
N MET A 116 -8.61 8.91 18.90
CA MET A 116 -8.57 10.19 18.17
C MET A 116 -9.94 10.86 18.00
N ALA A 117 -11.04 10.25 18.44
CA ALA A 117 -12.40 10.68 18.12
C ALA A 117 -12.74 12.13 18.52
N THR A 118 -12.11 12.65 19.56
CA THR A 118 -12.28 14.05 20.02
C THR A 118 -11.49 15.07 19.18
N ARG A 119 -10.48 14.62 18.43
CA ARG A 119 -9.59 15.48 17.63
C ARG A 119 -9.87 15.39 16.14
N ALA A 120 -10.03 14.19 15.63
CA ALA A 120 -10.24 13.95 14.21
C ALA A 120 -10.94 12.61 13.95
N ASP A 121 -11.81 12.57 12.95
CA ASP A 121 -12.27 11.32 12.35
C ASP A 121 -11.22 10.81 11.36
N LEU A 122 -10.39 9.85 11.80
CA LEU A 122 -9.33 9.26 10.98
C LEU A 122 -9.88 8.42 9.81
N THR A 123 -11.20 8.26 9.67
CA THR A 123 -11.82 7.61 8.50
C THR A 123 -12.39 8.61 7.51
N SER A 124 -12.32 9.90 7.81
CA SER A 124 -12.82 10.96 6.94
C SER A 124 -11.91 11.18 5.71
N PRO A 125 -12.43 11.71 4.60
CA PRO A 125 -11.62 12.09 3.44
C PRO A 125 -10.56 13.16 3.75
N ALA A 126 -10.74 13.92 4.82
CA ALA A 126 -9.77 14.94 5.26
C ALA A 126 -8.58 14.34 6.02
N SER A 127 -8.72 13.14 6.56
CA SER A 127 -7.70 12.49 7.38
C SER A 127 -7.07 11.27 6.72
N GLU A 128 -7.83 10.47 5.96
CA GLU A 128 -7.36 9.22 5.36
C GLU A 128 -6.98 9.41 3.88
N HIS A 129 -5.71 9.23 3.56
CA HIS A 129 -5.20 9.40 2.20
C HIS A 129 -4.47 8.13 1.75
N VAL A 130 -5.09 7.36 0.84
CA VAL A 130 -4.40 6.25 0.17
C VAL A 130 -3.42 6.84 -0.85
N ILE A 131 -2.15 6.44 -0.78
CA ILE A 131 -1.09 7.02 -1.62
C ILE A 131 -0.52 6.04 -2.64
N ALA A 132 -0.56 4.75 -2.36
CA ALA A 132 -0.04 3.69 -3.21
C ALA A 132 -0.69 2.36 -2.86
N ILE A 133 -0.52 1.36 -3.73
CA ILE A 133 -0.80 -0.04 -3.42
C ILE A 133 0.52 -0.82 -3.39
N ASP A 134 0.70 -1.62 -2.36
CA ASP A 134 1.82 -2.55 -2.23
C ASP A 134 1.38 -3.95 -2.66
N GLY A 135 2.21 -4.66 -3.42
CA GLY A 135 1.97 -6.03 -3.87
C GLY A 135 3.11 -6.95 -3.45
N LEU A 136 2.79 -7.99 -2.70
CA LEU A 136 3.74 -9.00 -2.24
C LEU A 136 3.73 -10.21 -3.17
N ALA A 137 4.86 -10.52 -3.80
CA ALA A 137 5.02 -11.70 -4.64
C ALA A 137 5.59 -12.88 -3.83
N ILE A 138 5.03 -14.07 -4.02
CA ILE A 138 5.58 -15.33 -3.50
C ILE A 138 6.38 -16.00 -4.61
N LEU A 139 7.64 -16.26 -4.32
CA LEU A 139 8.69 -16.63 -5.26
C LEU A 139 9.11 -18.09 -5.05
N VAL A 140 9.28 -18.80 -6.15
CA VAL A 140 9.87 -20.14 -6.17
C VAL A 140 10.84 -20.28 -7.35
N HIS A 141 11.64 -21.34 -7.35
CA HIS A 141 12.50 -21.66 -8.48
C HIS A 141 11.70 -21.84 -9.77
N PRO A 142 12.18 -21.38 -10.94
CA PRO A 142 11.45 -21.48 -12.22
C PRO A 142 11.00 -22.89 -12.60
N SER A 143 11.75 -23.93 -12.22
CA SER A 143 11.38 -25.33 -12.50
C SER A 143 10.44 -25.96 -11.46
N ASN A 144 10.03 -25.24 -10.42
CA ASN A 144 9.10 -25.79 -9.43
C ASN A 144 7.73 -26.01 -10.08
N PRO A 145 7.13 -27.23 -10.02
CA PRO A 145 5.85 -27.51 -10.67
C PRO A 145 4.63 -26.93 -9.93
N VAL A 146 4.78 -26.52 -8.67
CA VAL A 146 3.69 -25.90 -7.93
C VAL A 146 3.29 -24.58 -8.57
N GLU A 147 2.00 -24.41 -8.87
CA GLU A 147 1.48 -23.21 -9.54
C GLU A 147 0.78 -22.23 -8.58
N GLN A 148 0.24 -22.77 -7.49
CA GLN A 148 -0.56 -21.98 -6.56
C GLN A 148 -0.51 -22.53 -5.14
N LEU A 149 -0.74 -21.65 -4.16
CA LEU A 149 -0.93 -21.98 -2.75
C LEU A 149 -2.12 -21.20 -2.18
N ASN A 150 -2.78 -21.78 -1.17
CA ASN A 150 -3.70 -21.04 -0.32
C ASN A 150 -2.92 -20.28 0.75
N ILE A 151 -3.42 -19.13 1.21
CA ILE A 151 -2.76 -18.29 2.24
C ILE A 151 -2.45 -19.08 3.51
N ASP A 152 -3.35 -19.95 3.97
CA ASP A 152 -3.12 -20.75 5.18
C ASP A 152 -2.00 -21.79 4.96
N THR A 153 -2.02 -22.49 3.82
CA THR A 153 -0.95 -23.40 3.43
C THR A 153 0.39 -22.67 3.33
N LEU A 154 0.40 -21.47 2.73
CA LEU A 154 1.57 -20.62 2.65
C LEU A 154 2.11 -20.25 4.03
N ALA A 155 1.24 -19.86 4.95
CA ALA A 155 1.61 -19.55 6.33
C ALA A 155 2.25 -20.74 7.04
N ARG A 156 1.69 -21.95 6.88
CA ARG A 156 2.22 -23.21 7.44
C ARG A 156 3.59 -23.58 6.85
N VAL A 157 3.80 -23.35 5.56
CA VAL A 157 5.13 -23.51 4.92
C VAL A 157 6.15 -22.59 5.59
N PHE A 158 5.86 -21.31 5.74
CA PHE A 158 6.77 -20.35 6.34
C PHE A 158 6.94 -20.53 7.86
N ALA A 159 5.98 -21.16 8.51
CA ALA A 159 6.11 -21.60 9.92
C ALA A 159 6.95 -22.86 10.08
N GLY A 160 7.26 -23.60 8.99
CA GLY A 160 7.99 -24.86 9.02
C GLY A 160 7.14 -26.08 9.39
N GLU A 161 5.81 -25.92 9.45
CA GLU A 161 4.86 -27.05 9.65
C GLU A 161 4.76 -27.92 8.39
N ILE A 162 4.89 -27.33 7.22
CA ILE A 162 5.04 -27.99 5.93
C ILE A 162 6.48 -27.77 5.50
N SER A 163 7.25 -28.84 5.43
CA SER A 163 8.70 -28.79 5.23
C SER A 163 9.21 -29.50 3.99
N ASN A 164 8.31 -30.18 3.24
CA ASN A 164 8.62 -30.86 2.00
C ASN A 164 7.66 -30.44 0.87
N TRP A 165 8.20 -30.18 -0.31
CA TRP A 165 7.39 -29.80 -1.48
C TRP A 165 6.34 -30.84 -1.87
N SER A 166 6.58 -32.16 -1.58
CA SER A 166 5.60 -33.21 -1.83
C SER A 166 4.29 -33.04 -1.06
N GLU A 167 4.31 -32.37 0.08
CA GLU A 167 3.11 -32.09 0.88
C GLU A 167 2.16 -31.06 0.20
N VAL A 168 2.67 -30.33 -0.78
CA VAL A 168 1.92 -29.32 -1.53
C VAL A 168 1.89 -29.57 -3.04
N GLY A 169 2.09 -30.83 -3.45
CA GLY A 169 2.00 -31.25 -4.84
C GLY A 169 3.28 -31.02 -5.68
N GLY A 170 4.40 -30.74 -5.03
CA GLY A 170 5.71 -30.63 -5.65
C GLY A 170 6.51 -31.93 -5.58
N PRO A 171 7.81 -31.90 -5.94
CA PRO A 171 8.70 -33.04 -5.87
C PRO A 171 9.04 -33.39 -4.39
N ASP A 172 9.48 -34.63 -4.15
CA ASP A 172 10.03 -35.03 -2.84
C ASP A 172 11.37 -34.32 -2.63
N ARG A 173 11.28 -33.14 -2.00
CA ARG A 173 12.42 -32.25 -1.73
C ARG A 173 12.10 -31.34 -0.55
N PRO A 174 13.07 -31.15 0.39
CA PRO A 174 12.88 -30.22 1.49
C PRO A 174 12.62 -28.80 1.00
N ILE A 175 11.77 -28.07 1.71
CA ILE A 175 11.53 -26.63 1.45
C ILE A 175 12.58 -25.81 2.20
N ARG A 176 13.23 -24.89 1.48
CA ARG A 176 14.16 -23.91 2.05
C ARG A 176 13.53 -22.53 2.01
N ILE A 177 13.46 -21.87 3.18
CA ILE A 177 12.71 -20.63 3.35
C ILE A 177 13.64 -19.42 3.32
N TYR A 178 13.31 -18.46 2.44
CA TYR A 178 13.98 -17.20 2.22
C TYR A 178 13.04 -16.05 2.64
N ALA A 179 13.45 -15.29 3.65
CA ALA A 179 12.64 -14.22 4.21
C ALA A 179 13.42 -12.91 4.29
N ARG A 180 12.71 -11.78 4.29
CA ARG A 180 13.30 -10.48 4.55
C ARG A 180 13.62 -10.32 6.04
N ASP A 181 14.58 -9.44 6.34
CA ASP A 181 14.94 -9.08 7.71
C ASP A 181 13.77 -8.39 8.46
N GLU A 182 13.94 -8.20 9.77
CA GLU A 182 12.88 -7.66 10.63
C GLU A 182 12.63 -6.16 10.44
N GLN A 183 13.53 -5.42 9.81
CA GLN A 183 13.40 -3.99 9.54
C GLN A 183 12.72 -3.73 8.19
N SER A 184 12.52 -4.78 7.39
CA SER A 184 11.92 -4.69 6.05
C SER A 184 10.42 -4.41 6.10
N GLY A 185 9.98 -3.38 5.38
CA GLY A 185 8.55 -3.16 5.15
C GLY A 185 7.87 -4.32 4.41
N THR A 186 8.60 -5.03 3.53
CA THR A 186 8.12 -6.24 2.85
C THR A 186 7.86 -7.38 3.87
N TRP A 187 8.72 -7.52 4.89
CA TRP A 187 8.50 -8.43 6.01
C TRP A 187 7.25 -8.06 6.81
N ASP A 188 7.05 -6.76 7.11
CA ASP A 188 5.85 -6.31 7.82
C ASP A 188 4.58 -6.68 7.04
N THR A 189 4.59 -6.52 5.70
CA THR A 189 3.49 -6.93 4.83
C THR A 189 3.22 -8.42 4.92
N PHE A 190 4.27 -9.24 4.80
CA PHE A 190 4.17 -10.70 4.88
C PHE A 190 3.63 -11.16 6.23
N LYS A 191 4.18 -10.62 7.30
CA LYS A 191 3.74 -10.91 8.68
C LYS A 191 2.26 -10.58 8.90
N GLU A 192 1.79 -9.46 8.35
CA GLU A 192 0.39 -9.03 8.49
C GLU A 192 -0.57 -9.86 7.63
N LEU A 193 -0.25 -10.04 6.34
CA LEU A 193 -1.18 -10.66 5.39
C LEU A 193 -1.14 -12.19 5.37
N VAL A 194 0.03 -12.79 5.66
CA VAL A 194 0.21 -14.24 5.58
C VAL A 194 0.22 -14.88 6.96
N LEU A 195 1.14 -14.47 7.84
CA LEU A 195 1.24 -15.06 9.19
C LEU A 195 0.08 -14.62 10.10
N ALA A 196 -0.48 -13.43 9.88
CA ALA A 196 -1.70 -12.91 10.50
C ALA A 196 -1.75 -13.04 12.04
N GLY A 197 -0.59 -13.02 12.71
CA GLY A 197 -0.48 -13.21 14.16
C GLY A 197 -0.81 -14.63 14.67
N ARG A 198 -1.10 -15.57 13.77
CA ARG A 198 -1.39 -16.99 14.11
C ARG A 198 -0.16 -17.88 14.01
N TYR A 199 0.77 -17.52 13.14
CA TYR A 199 1.99 -18.27 12.86
C TYR A 199 3.22 -17.40 13.12
N ASN A 200 4.33 -18.06 13.41
CA ASN A 200 5.65 -17.44 13.48
C ASN A 200 6.54 -18.00 12.37
N LEU A 201 7.42 -17.15 11.83
CA LEU A 201 8.41 -17.62 10.88
C LEU A 201 9.31 -18.66 11.52
N THR A 202 9.60 -19.76 10.78
CA THR A 202 10.54 -20.78 11.25
C THR A 202 11.92 -20.19 11.53
N PRO A 203 12.60 -20.60 12.62
CA PRO A 203 13.96 -20.14 12.91
C PRO A 203 15.00 -20.54 11.85
N SER A 204 14.69 -21.55 11.01
CA SER A 204 15.58 -22.00 9.92
C SER A 204 15.54 -21.12 8.68
N ALA A 205 14.67 -20.10 8.64
CA ALA A 205 14.57 -19.20 7.50
C ALA A 205 15.84 -18.34 7.34
N GLN A 206 16.35 -18.27 6.10
CA GLN A 206 17.43 -17.37 5.75
C GLN A 206 16.90 -15.95 5.60
N ARG A 207 17.54 -14.98 6.28
CA ARG A 207 17.13 -13.57 6.31
C ARG A 207 17.96 -12.73 5.35
N TYR A 208 17.30 -11.82 4.64
CA TYR A 208 17.90 -10.95 3.62
C TYR A 208 17.53 -9.49 3.83
N GLU A 209 18.49 -8.60 3.68
CA GLU A 209 18.27 -7.16 3.66
C GLU A 209 17.72 -6.69 2.29
N SER A 210 18.14 -7.34 1.19
CA SER A 210 17.75 -6.97 -0.18
C SER A 210 16.67 -7.90 -0.74
N ASN A 211 15.62 -7.32 -1.33
CA ASN A 211 14.63 -8.05 -2.12
C ASN A 211 15.26 -8.74 -3.34
N ASP A 212 16.13 -8.03 -4.05
CA ASP A 212 16.74 -8.52 -5.30
C ASP A 212 17.68 -9.69 -5.04
N GLN A 213 18.46 -9.63 -3.95
CA GLN A 213 19.32 -10.74 -3.56
C GLN A 213 18.49 -11.96 -3.16
N LEU A 214 17.43 -11.78 -2.36
CA LEU A 214 16.51 -12.86 -2.00
C LEU A 214 15.91 -13.50 -3.25
N SER A 215 15.40 -12.71 -4.18
CA SER A 215 14.77 -13.21 -5.42
C SER A 215 15.77 -13.95 -6.30
N ASN A 216 17.01 -13.45 -6.40
CA ASN A 216 18.08 -14.11 -7.13
C ASN A 216 18.39 -15.49 -6.53
N ASP A 217 18.55 -15.57 -5.21
CA ASP A 217 18.88 -16.83 -4.52
C ASP A 217 17.73 -17.85 -4.62
N VAL A 218 16.47 -17.41 -4.51
CA VAL A 218 15.30 -18.27 -4.76
C VAL A 218 15.28 -18.78 -6.19
N SER A 219 15.60 -17.94 -7.17
CA SER A 219 15.60 -18.35 -8.58
C SER A 219 16.69 -19.37 -8.94
N ASN A 220 17.70 -19.52 -8.08
CA ASN A 220 18.80 -20.47 -8.24
C ASN A 220 18.70 -21.70 -7.32
N ASP A 221 17.73 -21.74 -6.39
CA ASP A 221 17.53 -22.87 -5.49
C ASP A 221 16.23 -23.64 -5.79
N PRO A 222 16.33 -24.85 -6.38
CA PRO A 222 15.15 -25.68 -6.64
C PRO A 222 14.34 -26.08 -5.38
N SER A 223 14.89 -25.93 -4.19
CA SER A 223 14.21 -26.10 -2.91
C SER A 223 13.57 -24.85 -2.37
N GLY A 224 13.89 -23.68 -2.94
CA GLY A 224 13.60 -22.36 -2.40
C GLY A 224 12.14 -21.94 -2.51
N ILE A 225 11.66 -21.28 -1.46
CA ILE A 225 10.49 -20.42 -1.45
C ILE A 225 10.84 -19.12 -0.73
N GLY A 226 10.39 -18.00 -1.27
CA GLY A 226 10.61 -16.69 -0.67
C GLY A 226 9.49 -15.71 -0.98
N PHE A 227 9.63 -14.48 -0.47
CA PHE A 227 8.74 -13.39 -0.80
C PHE A 227 9.52 -12.08 -0.97
N ALA A 228 9.05 -11.26 -1.91
CA ALA A 228 9.59 -9.94 -2.20
C ALA A 228 8.48 -8.99 -2.67
N GLY A 229 8.77 -7.68 -2.75
CA GLY A 229 7.93 -6.76 -3.50
C GLY A 229 7.82 -7.21 -4.96
N PHE A 230 6.66 -7.01 -5.57
CA PHE A 230 6.39 -7.48 -6.94
C PHE A 230 7.44 -7.00 -7.95
N ALA A 231 7.90 -5.76 -7.83
CA ALA A 231 8.91 -5.17 -8.72
C ALA A 231 10.28 -5.88 -8.66
N SER A 232 10.57 -6.55 -7.54
CA SER A 232 11.85 -7.24 -7.29
C SER A 232 11.78 -8.76 -7.51
N ALA A 233 10.76 -9.28 -8.18
CA ALA A 233 10.59 -10.72 -8.38
C ALA A 233 11.72 -11.39 -9.20
N GLY A 234 12.42 -10.61 -10.03
CA GLY A 234 13.54 -11.09 -10.86
C GLY A 234 13.15 -12.24 -11.80
N ASN A 235 14.00 -13.27 -11.83
CA ASN A 235 13.78 -14.48 -12.65
C ASN A 235 12.98 -15.59 -11.92
N SER A 236 12.52 -15.33 -10.69
CA SER A 236 11.75 -16.32 -9.93
C SER A 236 10.38 -16.55 -10.56
N LYS A 237 9.88 -17.79 -10.43
CA LYS A 237 8.48 -18.10 -10.75
C LYS A 237 7.58 -17.54 -9.66
N LEU A 238 6.50 -16.85 -10.08
CA LEU A 238 5.47 -16.30 -9.20
C LEU A 238 4.37 -17.32 -8.96
N LEU A 239 4.05 -17.60 -7.70
CA LEU A 239 2.91 -18.42 -7.34
C LEU A 239 1.61 -17.61 -7.38
N ALA A 240 0.55 -18.24 -7.87
CA ALA A 240 -0.80 -17.74 -7.66
C ALA A 240 -1.22 -18.01 -6.20
N ILE A 241 -1.92 -17.05 -5.59
CA ILE A 241 -2.37 -17.15 -4.21
C ILE A 241 -3.89 -17.16 -4.15
N ALA A 242 -4.42 -18.16 -3.44
CA ALA A 242 -5.84 -18.27 -3.16
C ALA A 242 -6.14 -17.75 -1.74
N ASP A 243 -7.21 -16.99 -1.60
CA ASP A 243 -7.79 -16.65 -0.30
C ASP A 243 -8.97 -17.57 -0.02
N GLY A 244 -8.80 -18.53 0.88
CA GLY A 244 -9.81 -19.53 1.20
C GLY A 244 -10.20 -20.34 -0.04
N ASN A 245 -11.48 -20.30 -0.37
CA ASN A 245 -12.08 -21.02 -1.52
C ASN A 245 -12.16 -20.17 -2.81
N ALA A 246 -11.66 -18.94 -2.79
CA ALA A 246 -11.61 -18.12 -3.99
C ALA A 246 -10.58 -18.67 -4.99
N PRO A 247 -10.76 -18.42 -6.31
CA PRO A 247 -9.75 -18.75 -7.30
C PRO A 247 -8.40 -18.14 -6.96
N ALA A 248 -7.32 -18.89 -7.19
CA ALA A 248 -5.98 -18.37 -7.00
C ALA A 248 -5.66 -17.30 -8.05
N LEU A 249 -5.11 -16.19 -7.63
CA LEU A 249 -4.73 -15.08 -8.49
C LEU A 249 -3.21 -14.93 -8.50
N LYS A 250 -2.65 -14.82 -9.72
CA LYS A 250 -1.23 -14.42 -9.88
C LYS A 250 -1.08 -12.91 -9.63
N PRO A 251 0.01 -12.49 -8.97
CA PRO A 251 0.31 -11.06 -8.92
C PRO A 251 0.58 -10.53 -10.32
N SER A 252 -0.09 -9.47 -10.68
CA SER A 252 0.08 -8.73 -11.93
C SER A 252 -0.17 -7.25 -11.67
N ALA A 253 0.27 -6.38 -12.58
CA ALA A 253 0.00 -4.95 -12.43
C ALA A 253 -1.50 -4.67 -12.25
N LEU A 254 -2.36 -5.36 -12.99
CA LEU A 254 -3.81 -5.22 -12.87
C LEU A 254 -4.31 -5.73 -11.51
N SER A 255 -4.02 -7.00 -11.17
CA SER A 255 -4.61 -7.62 -9.97
C SER A 255 -4.17 -6.95 -8.67
N VAL A 256 -2.95 -6.38 -8.63
CA VAL A 256 -2.45 -5.61 -7.50
C VAL A 256 -3.07 -4.21 -7.47
N ALA A 257 -3.05 -3.46 -8.58
CA ALA A 257 -3.61 -2.11 -8.63
C ALA A 257 -5.12 -2.06 -8.33
N THR A 258 -5.86 -3.09 -8.74
CA THR A 258 -7.29 -3.27 -8.43
C THR A 258 -7.55 -3.80 -7.02
N GLU A 259 -6.51 -4.24 -6.30
CA GLU A 259 -6.61 -4.88 -4.98
C GLU A 259 -7.40 -6.21 -5.02
N ASP A 260 -7.44 -6.85 -6.18
CA ASP A 260 -8.04 -8.18 -6.32
C ASP A 260 -7.08 -9.28 -5.85
N TYR A 261 -5.77 -9.06 -6.01
CA TYR A 261 -4.74 -9.97 -5.52
C TYR A 261 -4.73 -10.06 -3.99
N PRO A 262 -4.76 -11.27 -3.39
CA PRO A 262 -4.90 -11.42 -1.95
C PRO A 262 -3.80 -10.79 -1.11
N LEU A 263 -2.57 -10.70 -1.65
CA LEU A 263 -1.42 -10.11 -0.96
C LEU A 263 -1.14 -8.68 -1.44
N ALA A 264 -2.19 -7.96 -1.86
CA ALA A 264 -2.15 -6.52 -2.10
C ALA A 264 -2.68 -5.77 -0.86
N ARG A 265 -2.07 -4.62 -0.55
CA ARG A 265 -2.51 -3.74 0.52
C ARG A 265 -2.35 -2.27 0.15
N ARG A 266 -3.16 -1.42 0.76
CA ARG A 266 -3.07 0.04 0.63
C ARG A 266 -1.99 0.59 1.56
N LEU A 267 -1.27 1.58 1.06
CA LEU A 267 -0.40 2.44 1.85
C LEU A 267 -1.11 3.78 2.08
N TYR A 268 -1.04 4.25 3.32
CA TYR A 268 -1.80 5.41 3.78
C TYR A 268 -0.90 6.50 4.36
N LEU A 269 -1.31 7.76 4.17
CA LEU A 269 -0.92 8.87 5.03
C LEU A 269 -2.17 9.33 5.76
N TYR A 270 -2.05 9.49 7.09
CA TYR A 270 -3.10 10.02 7.95
C TYR A 270 -2.69 11.36 8.52
N THR A 271 -3.65 12.29 8.62
CA THR A 271 -3.51 13.57 9.29
C THR A 271 -4.60 13.75 10.34
N ALA A 272 -4.41 14.68 11.28
CA ALA A 272 -5.44 15.04 12.26
C ALA A 272 -6.56 15.91 11.65
N GLY A 273 -6.98 15.65 10.42
CA GLY A 273 -8.05 16.38 9.74
C GLY A 273 -7.59 17.72 9.16
N ASN A 274 -8.52 18.68 9.08
CA ASN A 274 -8.26 20.01 8.50
C ASN A 274 -7.43 20.94 9.41
N THR A 275 -7.12 20.55 10.62
CA THR A 275 -6.33 21.33 11.58
C THR A 275 -4.83 21.17 11.39
N GLY A 276 -4.42 20.30 10.42
CA GLY A 276 -3.02 20.00 10.17
C GLY A 276 -2.24 21.19 9.59
N GLU A 277 -0.94 21.10 9.75
CA GLU A 277 0.06 21.98 9.16
C GLU A 277 -0.22 22.19 7.66
N PRO A 278 -0.26 23.45 7.16
CA PRO A 278 -0.51 23.71 5.74
C PRO A 278 0.44 22.96 4.80
N LEU A 279 1.69 22.76 5.24
CA LEU A 279 2.71 22.02 4.50
C LEU A 279 2.35 20.53 4.35
N ALA A 280 1.77 19.93 5.39
CA ALA A 280 1.29 18.54 5.34
C ALA A 280 0.22 18.35 4.26
N ARG A 281 -0.74 19.28 4.18
CA ARG A 281 -1.79 19.25 3.16
C ARG A 281 -1.21 19.40 1.75
N GLN A 282 -0.31 20.36 1.53
CA GLN A 282 0.36 20.55 0.24
C GLN A 282 1.16 19.29 -0.16
N PHE A 283 1.85 18.66 0.80
CA PHE A 283 2.55 17.42 0.55
C PHE A 283 1.59 16.29 0.13
N ILE A 284 0.46 16.11 0.81
CA ILE A 284 -0.53 15.10 0.44
C ILE A 284 -1.13 15.37 -0.95
N GLU A 285 -1.42 16.62 -1.28
CA GLU A 285 -1.86 16.99 -2.62
C GLU A 285 -0.81 16.66 -3.68
N TYR A 286 0.46 16.97 -3.40
CA TYR A 286 1.58 16.60 -4.27
C TYR A 286 1.69 15.09 -4.46
N VAL A 287 1.66 14.30 -3.38
CA VAL A 287 1.73 12.82 -3.44
C VAL A 287 0.63 12.25 -4.34
N GLN A 288 -0.56 12.85 -4.34
CA GLN A 288 -1.69 12.39 -5.12
C GLN A 288 -1.76 12.97 -6.54
N SER A 289 -0.85 13.89 -6.88
CA SER A 289 -0.70 14.44 -8.22
C SER A 289 -0.07 13.44 -9.20
N PRO A 290 -0.17 13.65 -10.52
CA PRO A 290 0.54 12.82 -11.51
C PRO A 290 2.06 12.73 -11.24
N THR A 291 2.70 13.84 -10.83
CA THR A 291 4.13 13.88 -10.49
C THR A 291 4.46 13.00 -9.28
N GLY A 292 3.69 13.13 -8.20
CA GLY A 292 3.87 12.28 -7.02
C GLY A 292 3.61 10.81 -7.32
N GLN A 293 2.62 10.49 -8.15
CA GLN A 293 2.31 9.12 -8.55
C GLN A 293 3.36 8.51 -9.50
N ALA A 294 4.09 9.31 -10.27
CA ALA A 294 5.26 8.84 -11.02
C ALA A 294 6.38 8.39 -10.06
N ILE A 295 6.64 9.13 -8.98
CA ILE A 295 7.60 8.73 -7.93
C ILE A 295 7.15 7.45 -7.22
N VAL A 296 5.84 7.27 -6.97
CA VAL A 296 5.31 6.01 -6.44
C VAL A 296 5.69 4.83 -7.35
N ALA A 297 5.51 4.96 -8.65
CA ALA A 297 5.89 3.91 -9.61
C ALA A 297 7.40 3.66 -9.62
N GLU A 298 8.21 4.71 -9.59
CA GLU A 298 9.68 4.62 -9.55
C GLU A 298 10.18 3.91 -8.27
N SER A 299 9.48 4.10 -7.15
CA SER A 299 9.82 3.44 -5.88
C SER A 299 9.44 1.95 -5.82
N GLY A 300 8.83 1.39 -6.88
CA GLY A 300 8.43 -0.02 -6.98
C GLY A 300 7.05 -0.34 -6.41
N PHE A 301 6.29 0.66 -5.98
CA PHE A 301 4.89 0.50 -5.58
C PHE A 301 3.94 0.77 -6.75
N PHE A 302 2.68 0.34 -6.61
CA PHE A 302 1.67 0.56 -7.65
C PHE A 302 1.03 1.94 -7.47
N PRO A 303 1.19 2.81 -8.48
CA PRO A 303 0.53 4.11 -8.46
C PRO A 303 -0.98 3.95 -8.66
N GLN A 304 -1.73 4.97 -8.27
CA GLN A 304 -3.17 4.99 -8.43
C GLN A 304 -3.61 5.65 -9.76
N THR A 305 -2.67 5.94 -10.65
CA THR A 305 -2.96 6.40 -12.02
C THR A 305 -3.57 5.25 -12.81
N PRO A 306 -4.80 5.40 -13.36
CA PRO A 306 -5.44 4.33 -14.10
C PRO A 306 -4.73 4.02 -15.42
N PHE A 307 -4.68 2.74 -15.78
CA PHE A 307 -4.27 2.25 -17.09
C PHE A 307 -5.23 1.15 -17.57
N ALA A 308 -5.37 1.01 -18.88
CA ALA A 308 -6.23 0.00 -19.48
C ALA A 308 -5.45 -1.26 -19.85
N VAL A 309 -6.07 -2.42 -19.68
CA VAL A 309 -5.49 -3.73 -19.98
C VAL A 309 -6.47 -4.55 -20.81
N ASP A 310 -5.97 -5.15 -21.89
CA ASP A 310 -6.67 -6.19 -22.62
C ASP A 310 -6.57 -7.50 -21.83
N LEU A 311 -7.72 -8.04 -21.44
CA LEU A 311 -7.73 -9.35 -20.81
C LEU A 311 -7.72 -10.43 -21.87
N PRO A 312 -6.88 -11.47 -21.72
CA PRO A 312 -6.92 -12.63 -22.62
C PRO A 312 -8.26 -13.35 -22.47
N PRO A 313 -8.73 -14.04 -23.52
CA PRO A 313 -9.90 -14.90 -23.43
C PRO A 313 -9.72 -15.93 -22.32
N ASP A 314 -10.64 -15.98 -21.38
CA ASP A 314 -10.66 -16.94 -20.28
C ASP A 314 -11.94 -17.80 -20.37
N ALA A 315 -11.77 -19.10 -20.57
CA ALA A 315 -12.87 -20.04 -20.69
C ALA A 315 -13.62 -20.27 -19.37
N SER A 316 -13.01 -19.95 -18.23
CA SER A 316 -13.66 -20.04 -16.91
C SER A 316 -14.67 -18.92 -16.66
N VAL A 317 -14.56 -17.83 -17.44
CA VAL A 317 -15.46 -16.68 -17.35
C VAL A 317 -16.78 -16.96 -18.09
N PRO A 318 -17.95 -16.67 -17.48
CA PRO A 318 -19.25 -16.91 -18.11
C PRO A 318 -19.38 -16.23 -19.48
N ASP A 319 -20.03 -16.91 -20.44
CA ASP A 319 -20.22 -16.40 -21.81
C ASP A 319 -20.92 -15.04 -21.86
N THR A 320 -21.88 -14.82 -20.95
CA THR A 320 -22.58 -13.54 -20.83
C THR A 320 -21.64 -12.41 -20.46
N PHE A 321 -20.68 -12.65 -19.57
CA PHE A 321 -19.68 -11.67 -19.17
C PHE A 321 -18.67 -11.42 -20.30
N ARG A 322 -18.21 -12.48 -20.98
CA ARG A 322 -17.30 -12.36 -22.13
C ARG A 322 -17.92 -11.48 -23.23
N ARG A 323 -19.18 -11.72 -23.60
CA ARG A 323 -19.90 -10.91 -24.61
C ARG A 323 -20.09 -9.48 -24.15
N LEU A 324 -20.34 -9.26 -22.84
CA LEU A 324 -20.50 -7.92 -22.29
C LEU A 324 -19.20 -7.10 -22.39
N THR A 325 -18.04 -7.75 -22.20
CA THR A 325 -16.72 -7.10 -22.13
C THR A 325 -15.90 -7.20 -23.42
N GLU A 326 -16.41 -7.86 -24.46
CA GLU A 326 -15.69 -8.16 -25.71
C GLU A 326 -15.04 -6.93 -26.37
N HIS A 327 -15.70 -5.78 -26.32
CA HIS A 327 -15.22 -4.54 -26.94
C HIS A 327 -14.60 -3.55 -25.94
N TYR A 328 -14.26 -4.03 -24.73
CA TYR A 328 -13.77 -3.21 -23.65
C TYR A 328 -12.42 -3.70 -23.15
N GLN A 329 -11.64 -2.77 -22.61
CA GLN A 329 -10.45 -3.03 -21.83
C GLN A 329 -10.79 -2.86 -20.35
N ARG A 330 -10.16 -3.65 -19.50
CA ARG A 330 -10.29 -3.53 -18.05
C ARG A 330 -9.41 -2.37 -17.57
N LEU A 331 -10.01 -1.38 -16.88
CA LEU A 331 -9.24 -0.32 -16.26
C LEU A 331 -8.68 -0.80 -14.90
N SER A 332 -7.47 -0.39 -14.56
CA SER A 332 -6.76 -0.81 -13.32
C SER A 332 -7.35 -0.19 -12.04
N VAL A 333 -8.65 0.04 -12.03
CA VAL A 333 -9.40 0.66 -10.93
C VAL A 333 -10.61 -0.20 -10.57
N ASN A 334 -10.75 -0.47 -9.28
CA ASN A 334 -11.99 -0.93 -8.68
C ASN A 334 -12.54 0.14 -7.74
N PHE A 335 -13.81 0.50 -7.92
CA PHE A 335 -14.48 1.27 -6.88
C PHE A 335 -14.91 0.32 -5.75
N ARG A 336 -14.40 0.61 -4.55
CA ARG A 336 -14.73 -0.13 -3.33
C ARG A 336 -15.63 0.72 -2.42
N PHE A 337 -16.21 0.07 -1.43
CA PHE A 337 -17.28 0.65 -0.62
C PHE A 337 -16.87 0.68 0.85
N ALA A 338 -17.38 1.66 1.58
CA ALA A 338 -17.29 1.67 3.03
C ALA A 338 -17.97 0.42 3.59
N GLU A 339 -17.44 -0.12 4.68
CA GLU A 339 -17.88 -1.37 5.27
C GLU A 339 -19.38 -1.42 5.53
N GLY A 340 -20.03 -2.47 5.04
CA GLY A 340 -21.48 -2.68 5.17
C GLY A 340 -22.37 -1.67 4.43
N ARG A 341 -21.79 -0.81 3.56
CA ARG A 341 -22.52 0.28 2.89
C ARG A 341 -22.42 0.20 1.36
N THR A 342 -23.27 0.97 0.71
CA THR A 342 -23.20 1.25 -0.74
C THR A 342 -22.49 2.58 -1.05
N GLN A 343 -21.97 3.25 -0.04
CA GLN A 343 -21.15 4.46 -0.20
C GLN A 343 -19.71 4.11 -0.58
N LEU A 344 -19.18 4.80 -1.56
CA LEU A 344 -17.78 4.68 -1.97
C LEU A 344 -16.83 5.03 -0.81
N ASP A 345 -15.75 4.25 -0.67
CA ASP A 345 -14.68 4.56 0.28
C ASP A 345 -13.85 5.78 -0.18
N ASN A 346 -12.91 6.23 0.64
CA ASN A 346 -12.13 7.45 0.35
C ASN A 346 -11.26 7.30 -0.89
N LYS A 347 -10.68 6.10 -1.13
CA LYS A 347 -9.91 5.84 -2.34
C LYS A 347 -10.82 5.91 -3.57
N ALA A 348 -11.95 5.21 -3.54
CA ALA A 348 -12.87 5.18 -4.67
C ALA A 348 -13.41 6.57 -5.03
N ARG A 349 -13.66 7.44 -4.05
CA ARG A 349 -14.03 8.85 -4.32
C ARG A 349 -12.97 9.60 -5.10
N ARG A 350 -11.68 9.38 -4.80
CA ARG A 350 -10.59 9.96 -5.58
C ARG A 350 -10.41 9.27 -6.93
N ASP A 351 -10.64 7.97 -6.97
CA ASP A 351 -10.57 7.22 -8.24
C ASP A 351 -11.61 7.68 -9.25
N LEU A 352 -12.75 8.21 -8.82
CA LEU A 352 -13.70 8.87 -9.74
C LEU A 352 -13.02 10.02 -10.52
N GLN A 353 -12.25 10.86 -9.82
CA GLN A 353 -11.50 11.97 -10.46
C GLN A 353 -10.39 11.44 -11.39
N ARG A 354 -9.68 10.37 -10.96
CA ARG A 354 -8.64 9.73 -11.77
C ARG A 354 -9.20 9.09 -13.03
N VAL A 355 -10.36 8.45 -12.95
CA VAL A 355 -11.06 7.90 -14.12
C VAL A 355 -11.48 9.03 -15.06
N GLN A 356 -11.97 10.15 -14.54
CA GLN A 356 -12.33 11.32 -15.33
C GLN A 356 -11.12 11.90 -16.07
N GLN A 357 -9.99 12.03 -15.37
CA GLN A 357 -8.72 12.48 -15.96
C GLN A 357 -8.23 11.50 -17.04
N TYR A 358 -8.27 10.18 -16.76
CA TYR A 358 -7.92 9.16 -17.74
C TYR A 358 -8.76 9.29 -19.04
N LEU A 359 -10.06 9.53 -18.92
CA LEU A 359 -10.92 9.74 -20.11
C LEU A 359 -10.49 10.96 -20.91
N GLN A 360 -10.18 12.08 -20.24
CA GLN A 360 -9.72 13.30 -20.91
C GLN A 360 -8.39 13.07 -21.62
N ASP A 361 -7.41 12.45 -20.93
CA ASP A 361 -6.07 12.20 -21.47
C ASP A 361 -6.09 11.22 -22.65
N SER A 362 -7.03 10.26 -22.64
CA SER A 362 -7.19 9.26 -23.72
C SER A 362 -8.17 9.69 -24.84
N GLY A 363 -8.72 10.90 -24.77
CA GLY A 363 -9.71 11.40 -25.74
C GLY A 363 -11.05 10.63 -25.69
N LYS A 364 -11.35 9.98 -24.58
CA LYS A 364 -12.57 9.20 -24.37
C LYS A 364 -13.57 9.98 -23.52
N THR A 365 -14.79 9.49 -23.48
CA THR A 365 -15.90 10.12 -22.73
C THR A 365 -16.56 9.11 -21.79
N GLY A 366 -17.45 9.55 -20.93
CA GLY A 366 -18.24 8.65 -20.11
C GLY A 366 -19.10 7.64 -20.90
N ARG A 367 -19.38 7.90 -22.17
CA ARG A 367 -20.06 6.95 -23.07
C ARG A 367 -19.21 5.74 -23.42
N ASP A 368 -17.90 5.83 -23.21
CA ASP A 368 -16.97 4.75 -23.44
C ASP A 368 -16.78 3.89 -22.18
N LEU A 369 -17.38 4.27 -21.05
CA LEU A 369 -17.33 3.53 -19.79
C LEU A 369 -18.51 2.59 -19.61
N MET A 370 -18.21 1.41 -19.06
CA MET A 370 -19.15 0.46 -18.51
C MET A 370 -18.70 0.08 -17.08
N LEU A 371 -19.64 0.02 -16.15
CA LEU A 371 -19.41 -0.35 -14.77
C LEU A 371 -20.05 -1.69 -14.46
N ILE A 372 -19.27 -2.63 -13.92
CA ILE A 372 -19.76 -3.95 -13.56
C ILE A 372 -19.61 -4.15 -12.05
N GLY A 373 -20.72 -4.24 -11.34
CA GLY A 373 -20.78 -4.40 -9.89
C GLY A 373 -20.74 -5.86 -9.49
N PHE A 374 -20.07 -6.13 -8.36
CA PHE A 374 -20.01 -7.43 -7.70
C PHE A 374 -20.35 -7.31 -6.23
N ALA A 375 -20.82 -8.40 -5.65
CA ALA A 375 -21.11 -8.54 -4.24
C ALA A 375 -20.41 -9.76 -3.66
N ASP A 376 -20.29 -9.80 -2.35
CA ASP A 376 -19.94 -11.05 -1.65
C ASP A 376 -21.11 -12.02 -1.67
N GLN A 377 -20.84 -13.29 -1.40
CA GLN A 377 -21.86 -14.32 -1.28
C GLN A 377 -22.89 -13.92 -0.20
N GLN A 378 -24.14 -14.05 -0.51
CA GLN A 378 -25.27 -13.79 0.38
C GLN A 378 -26.07 -15.06 0.62
N SER A 379 -26.95 -15.04 1.62
CA SER A 379 -27.89 -16.14 1.89
C SER A 379 -28.83 -16.47 0.72
N HIS A 380 -29.10 -15.46 -0.13
CA HIS A 380 -29.91 -15.58 -1.33
C HIS A 380 -29.20 -14.93 -2.52
N GLU A 381 -29.20 -15.61 -3.65
CA GLU A 381 -28.58 -15.15 -4.91
C GLU A 381 -29.15 -13.80 -5.39
N LEU A 382 -30.48 -13.65 -5.33
CA LEU A 382 -31.14 -12.39 -5.69
C LEU A 382 -30.67 -11.20 -4.85
N ARG A 383 -30.32 -11.42 -3.58
CA ARG A 383 -29.78 -10.36 -2.72
C ARG A 383 -28.39 -9.94 -3.18
N ALA A 384 -27.52 -10.89 -3.55
CA ALA A 384 -26.20 -10.57 -4.10
C ALA A 384 -26.33 -9.79 -5.42
N GLN A 385 -27.26 -10.21 -6.28
CA GLN A 385 -27.58 -9.53 -7.54
C GLN A 385 -28.00 -8.07 -7.29
N MET A 386 -28.97 -7.84 -6.40
CA MET A 386 -29.43 -6.49 -6.04
C MET A 386 -28.31 -5.62 -5.46
N ILE A 387 -27.50 -6.17 -4.55
CA ILE A 387 -26.38 -5.41 -3.94
C ILE A 387 -25.36 -5.01 -5.00
N SER A 388 -25.02 -5.93 -5.90
CA SER A 388 -24.05 -5.66 -6.97
C SER A 388 -24.55 -4.56 -7.93
N GLU A 389 -25.83 -4.57 -8.27
CA GLU A 389 -26.45 -3.56 -9.13
C GLU A 389 -26.53 -2.20 -8.42
N LEU A 390 -26.91 -2.15 -7.15
CA LEU A 390 -26.92 -0.91 -6.35
C LEU A 390 -25.51 -0.30 -6.22
N ARG A 391 -24.47 -1.11 -6.12
CA ARG A 391 -23.09 -0.64 -6.10
C ARG A 391 -22.69 -0.01 -7.45
N ALA A 392 -23.01 -0.69 -8.56
CA ALA A 392 -22.74 -0.16 -9.90
C ALA A 392 -23.51 1.15 -10.15
N LEU A 393 -24.78 1.20 -9.75
CA LEU A 393 -25.60 2.41 -9.80
C LEU A 393 -25.01 3.55 -8.95
N SER A 394 -24.54 3.25 -7.73
CA SER A 394 -23.93 4.25 -6.84
C SER A 394 -22.69 4.88 -7.47
N ALA A 395 -21.82 4.07 -8.08
CA ALA A 395 -20.64 4.56 -8.80
C ALA A 395 -21.04 5.37 -10.04
N ALA A 396 -22.01 4.92 -10.83
CA ALA A 396 -22.52 5.63 -11.99
C ALA A 396 -23.15 6.98 -11.62
N LYS A 397 -23.87 7.03 -10.49
CA LYS A 397 -24.45 8.27 -9.96
C LYS A 397 -23.33 9.25 -9.55
N ALA A 398 -22.32 8.79 -8.84
CA ALA A 398 -21.20 9.62 -8.41
C ALA A 398 -20.44 10.22 -9.62
N LEU A 399 -20.16 9.42 -10.66
CA LEU A 399 -19.56 9.93 -11.91
C LEU A 399 -20.45 10.96 -12.60
N ARG A 400 -21.75 10.74 -12.60
CA ARG A 400 -22.71 11.69 -13.21
C ARG A 400 -22.76 13.02 -12.47
N GLU A 401 -22.70 13.00 -11.15
CA GLU A 401 -22.63 14.21 -10.31
C GLU A 401 -21.38 15.05 -10.61
N MET A 402 -20.32 14.40 -11.08
CA MET A 402 -19.10 15.04 -11.57
C MET A 402 -19.13 15.40 -13.07
N GLY A 403 -20.27 15.25 -13.74
CA GLY A 403 -20.43 15.55 -15.16
C GLY A 403 -20.10 14.41 -16.13
N THR A 404 -19.73 13.23 -15.64
CA THR A 404 -19.37 12.06 -16.47
C THR A 404 -20.55 11.10 -16.56
N ARG A 405 -21.23 11.06 -17.71
CA ARG A 405 -22.35 10.13 -17.94
C ARG A 405 -21.85 8.83 -18.54
N VAL A 406 -21.88 7.73 -17.76
CA VAL A 406 -21.45 6.41 -18.21
C VAL A 406 -22.41 5.79 -19.23
N GLN A 407 -21.91 4.95 -20.13
CA GLN A 407 -22.69 4.22 -21.13
C GLN A 407 -23.67 3.24 -20.49
N GLY A 408 -23.22 2.47 -19.50
CA GLY A 408 -24.01 1.48 -18.82
C GLY A 408 -23.42 1.02 -17.49
N TYR A 409 -24.26 0.43 -16.69
CA TYR A 409 -23.87 -0.26 -15.46
C TYR A 409 -24.71 -1.52 -15.30
N VAL A 410 -24.11 -2.56 -14.72
CA VAL A 410 -24.78 -3.85 -14.50
C VAL A 410 -24.27 -4.48 -13.19
N GLY A 411 -25.14 -5.18 -12.49
CA GLY A 411 -24.77 -6.05 -11.37
C GLY A 411 -24.49 -7.47 -11.88
N TYR A 412 -23.47 -8.09 -11.33
CA TYR A 412 -23.07 -9.47 -11.67
C TYR A 412 -23.11 -10.40 -10.45
N GLY A 413 -23.81 -10.02 -9.39
CA GLY A 413 -24.01 -10.83 -8.19
C GLY A 413 -22.72 -11.19 -7.46
N HIS A 414 -22.64 -12.42 -6.98
CA HIS A 414 -21.46 -12.97 -6.31
C HIS A 414 -20.57 -13.81 -7.23
N TYR A 415 -20.80 -13.75 -8.53
CA TYR A 415 -19.97 -14.42 -9.52
C TYR A 415 -18.56 -13.82 -9.57
N MET A 416 -17.58 -14.61 -9.95
CA MET A 416 -16.16 -14.21 -10.07
C MET A 416 -15.58 -13.64 -8.75
N PRO A 417 -15.64 -14.40 -7.64
CA PRO A 417 -15.08 -13.96 -6.38
C PRO A 417 -13.56 -13.81 -6.47
N VAL A 418 -13.01 -12.80 -5.79
CA VAL A 418 -11.57 -12.53 -5.67
C VAL A 418 -11.06 -12.69 -4.23
N GLY A 419 -11.95 -13.08 -3.32
CA GLY A 419 -11.65 -13.34 -1.92
C GLY A 419 -12.60 -14.37 -1.33
N SER A 420 -12.24 -14.94 -0.17
CA SER A 420 -13.05 -15.92 0.54
C SER A 420 -14.41 -15.37 0.93
N ALA A 421 -15.46 -16.16 0.72
CA ALA A 421 -16.80 -15.79 1.14
C ALA A 421 -16.92 -15.79 2.67
N GLY A 422 -17.67 -14.82 3.21
CA GLY A 422 -18.00 -14.72 4.64
C GLY A 422 -16.90 -14.22 5.56
N GLY A 423 -15.67 -14.05 5.09
CA GLY A 423 -14.60 -13.38 5.82
C GLY A 423 -14.59 -11.87 5.56
N GLU A 424 -14.28 -11.04 6.57
CA GLU A 424 -14.28 -9.57 6.42
C GLU A 424 -13.41 -9.10 5.27
N SER A 425 -12.18 -9.62 5.17
CA SER A 425 -11.22 -9.27 4.12
C SER A 425 -11.69 -9.71 2.73
N GLY A 426 -12.20 -10.96 2.61
CA GLY A 426 -12.72 -11.50 1.36
C GLY A 426 -13.98 -10.79 0.90
N ALA A 427 -14.94 -10.56 1.82
CA ALA A 427 -16.18 -9.83 1.54
C ALA A 427 -15.89 -8.41 1.04
N ARG A 428 -14.86 -7.75 1.59
CA ARG A 428 -14.42 -6.42 1.14
C ARG A 428 -13.83 -6.46 -0.28
N ARG A 429 -13.05 -7.50 -0.62
CA ARG A 429 -12.52 -7.67 -1.99
C ARG A 429 -13.62 -8.04 -2.99
N ASN A 430 -14.54 -8.92 -2.61
CA ASN A 430 -15.65 -9.32 -3.47
C ASN A 430 -16.59 -8.14 -3.77
N GLY A 431 -16.79 -7.25 -2.79
CA GLY A 431 -17.64 -6.07 -2.93
C GLY A 431 -16.99 -4.94 -3.73
N ARG A 432 -17.00 -5.04 -5.06
CA ARG A 432 -16.35 -4.11 -5.96
C ARG A 432 -17.22 -3.67 -7.13
N VAL A 433 -16.85 -2.57 -7.77
CA VAL A 433 -17.30 -2.18 -9.10
C VAL A 433 -16.11 -2.05 -10.00
N GLU A 434 -16.05 -2.88 -11.00
CA GLU A 434 -15.04 -2.88 -12.04
C GLU A 434 -15.33 -1.80 -13.07
N VAL A 435 -14.28 -1.11 -13.52
CA VAL A 435 -14.36 -0.08 -14.55
C VAL A 435 -13.82 -0.64 -15.85
N TRP A 436 -14.63 -0.58 -16.88
CA TRP A 436 -14.29 -1.04 -18.22
C TRP A 436 -14.39 0.11 -19.20
N VAL A 437 -13.44 0.22 -20.10
CA VAL A 437 -13.38 1.30 -21.11
C VAL A 437 -13.37 0.72 -22.50
N ARG A 438 -14.17 1.26 -23.42
CA ARG A 438 -14.24 0.83 -24.83
C ARG A 438 -12.86 0.94 -25.49
N ARG A 439 -12.50 -0.04 -26.31
CA ARG A 439 -11.25 -0.03 -27.10
C ARG A 439 -11.18 1.13 -28.07
#